data_6105de220100a796c21a5361b007fc84
#
_entry.id   6105de220100a796c21a5361b007fc84
#
_cell.length_a   1.000
_cell.length_b   1.000
_cell.length_c   1.000
_cell.angle_alpha   90.00
_cell.angle_beta   90.00
_cell.angle_gamma   90.00
#
_symmetry.space_group_name_H-M   'P 1'
#
loop_
_entity.id
_entity.type
_entity.pdbx_description
1 polymer ?
#
loop_
_entity_poly.entity_id
_entity_poly.type
_entity_poly.pdbx_seq_one_letter_code
_entity_poly.pdbx_strand_id
1 'polypeptide(L)'
;MKKSLIALAFGTLALGMAEFVMMGILPDIARSLGVSIPEAGHLISAYALGVCFGAPLTVLVARTRPLKHILLALTGLIILGNACAALSPNYWTLLAMRFVSGLPHGAFFGVGSIVAERVADKGRWAE
;
A
#
# COMPACT_ATOMS: atom_id res chain seq x y z
N MET A 1 16.79 -0.87 16.96
CA MET A 1 15.44 -0.39 17.21
C MET A 1 15.08 0.83 16.36
N LYS A 2 15.77 1.95 16.52
CA LYS A 2 15.47 3.17 15.74
C LYS A 2 15.47 2.97 14.23
N LYS A 3 16.42 2.19 13.69
CA LYS A 3 16.52 1.94 12.25
C LYS A 3 15.29 1.21 11.70
N SER A 4 14.80 0.21 12.44
CA SER A 4 13.59 -0.53 12.04
C SER A 4 12.35 0.36 12.05
N LEU A 5 12.20 1.17 13.08
CA LEU A 5 11.07 2.10 13.18
C LEU A 5 11.11 3.18 12.09
N ILE A 6 12.31 3.69 11.78
CA ILE A 6 12.50 4.65 10.70
C ILE A 6 12.15 4.02 9.35
N ALA A 7 12.58 2.78 9.10
CA ALA A 7 12.25 2.07 7.86
C ALA A 7 10.74 1.87 7.72
N LEU A 8 10.06 1.48 8.80
CA LEU A 8 8.60 1.35 8.80
C LEU A 8 7.92 2.69 8.56
N ALA A 9 8.44 3.77 9.15
CA ALA A 9 7.90 5.12 8.93
C ALA A 9 8.01 5.54 7.46
N PHE A 10 9.13 5.28 6.80
CA PHE A 10 9.27 5.55 5.37
C PHE A 10 8.32 4.71 4.53
N GLY A 11 8.14 3.43 4.89
CA GLY A 11 7.19 2.56 4.19
C GLY A 11 5.76 3.08 4.28
N THR A 12 5.33 3.49 5.48
CA THR A 12 3.98 4.03 5.68
C THR A 12 3.80 5.40 5.01
N LEU A 13 4.85 6.22 4.98
CA LEU A 13 4.83 7.49 4.25
C LEU A 13 4.65 7.25 2.76
N ALA A 14 5.39 6.30 2.18
CA ALA A 14 5.27 5.95 0.77
C ALA A 14 3.85 5.47 0.43
N LEU A 15 3.24 4.66 1.30
CA LEU A 15 1.87 4.21 1.12
C LEU A 15 0.86 5.34 1.19
N GLY A 16 1.04 6.26 2.14
CA GLY A 16 0.20 7.43 2.25
C GLY A 16 0.28 8.31 1.00
N MET A 17 1.48 8.51 0.49
CA MET A 17 1.67 9.26 -0.75
C MET A 17 1.00 8.56 -1.94
N ALA A 18 1.14 7.25 -2.05
CA ALA A 18 0.51 6.49 -3.13
C ALA A 18 -1.02 6.56 -3.08
N GLU A 19 -1.58 6.62 -1.87
CA GLU A 19 -3.02 6.73 -1.69
C GLU A 19 -3.53 8.13 -2.04
N PHE A 20 -2.90 9.16 -1.50
CA PHE A 20 -3.44 10.52 -1.57
C PHE A 20 -3.01 11.29 -2.81
N VAL A 21 -1.95 10.89 -3.50
CA VAL A 21 -1.51 11.58 -4.72
C VAL A 21 -2.61 11.61 -5.79
N MET A 22 -3.38 10.54 -5.90
CA MET A 22 -4.47 10.46 -6.89
C MET A 22 -5.54 11.51 -6.65
N MET A 23 -5.81 11.85 -5.39
CA MET A 23 -6.79 12.88 -5.06
C MET A 23 -6.35 14.25 -5.53
N GLY A 24 -5.05 14.55 -5.42
CA GLY A 24 -4.50 15.83 -5.82
C GLY A 24 -4.45 16.06 -7.32
N ILE A 25 -4.32 15.01 -8.10
CA ILE A 25 -4.17 15.09 -9.55
C ILE A 25 -5.34 14.44 -10.31
N LEU A 26 -6.45 14.19 -9.62
CA LEU A 26 -7.59 13.49 -10.20
C LEU A 26 -8.12 14.13 -11.50
N PRO A 27 -8.30 15.46 -11.59
CA PRO A 27 -8.76 16.07 -12.84
C PRO A 27 -7.78 15.84 -14.00
N ASP A 28 -6.48 15.86 -13.73
CA ASP A 28 -5.44 15.63 -14.73
C ASP A 28 -5.47 14.20 -15.24
N ILE A 29 -5.66 13.25 -14.33
CA ILE A 29 -5.77 11.83 -14.68
C ILE A 29 -7.03 11.59 -15.52
N ALA A 30 -8.15 12.16 -15.12
CA ALA A 30 -9.40 12.04 -15.86
C ALA A 30 -9.23 12.54 -17.30
N ARG A 31 -8.60 13.69 -17.45
CA ARG A 31 -8.31 14.28 -18.76
C ARG A 31 -7.38 13.41 -19.60
N SER A 32 -6.32 12.91 -18.97
CA SER A 32 -5.31 12.07 -19.62
C SER A 32 -5.90 10.74 -20.11
N LEU A 33 -6.81 10.17 -19.36
CA LEU A 33 -7.45 8.90 -19.69
C LEU A 33 -8.71 9.04 -20.55
N GLY A 34 -9.19 10.26 -20.74
CA GLY A 34 -10.42 10.51 -21.49
C GLY A 34 -11.67 10.02 -20.78
N VAL A 35 -11.68 10.04 -19.45
CA VAL A 35 -12.83 9.63 -18.64
C VAL A 35 -13.36 10.79 -17.81
N SER A 36 -14.55 10.65 -17.24
CA SER A 36 -15.12 11.64 -16.34
C SER A 36 -14.39 11.65 -15.00
N ILE A 37 -14.54 12.73 -14.22
CA ILE A 37 -13.98 12.81 -12.89
C ILE A 37 -14.56 11.72 -11.97
N PRO A 38 -15.89 11.43 -11.96
CA PRO A 38 -16.41 10.30 -11.19
C PRO A 38 -15.82 8.95 -11.60
N GLU A 39 -15.59 8.71 -12.89
CA GLU A 39 -14.93 7.48 -13.35
C GLU A 39 -13.48 7.40 -12.86
N ALA A 40 -12.76 8.51 -12.91
CA ALA A 40 -11.40 8.57 -12.35
C ALA A 40 -11.41 8.34 -10.84
N GLY A 41 -12.47 8.77 -10.16
CA GLY A 41 -12.65 8.52 -8.73
C GLY A 41 -12.74 7.04 -8.37
N HIS A 42 -13.17 6.19 -9.29
CA HIS A 42 -13.17 4.74 -9.11
C HIS A 42 -11.76 4.18 -8.91
N LEU A 43 -10.74 4.86 -9.41
CA LEU A 43 -9.34 4.47 -9.18
C LEU A 43 -9.00 4.54 -7.69
N ILE A 44 -9.52 5.55 -6.99
CA ILE A 44 -9.36 5.70 -5.55
C ILE A 44 -10.12 4.59 -4.82
N SER A 45 -11.35 4.32 -5.24
CA SER A 45 -12.18 3.27 -4.65
C SER A 45 -11.57 1.87 -4.86
N ALA A 46 -10.99 1.61 -6.03
CA ALA A 46 -10.32 0.34 -6.31
C ALA A 46 -9.15 0.11 -5.35
N TYR A 47 -8.36 1.15 -5.10
CA TYR A 47 -7.27 1.09 -4.13
C TYR A 47 -7.80 0.80 -2.72
N ALA A 48 -8.85 1.48 -2.31
CA ALA A 48 -9.47 1.27 -1.00
C ALA A 48 -10.01 -0.16 -0.84
N LEU A 49 -10.61 -0.73 -1.89
CA LEU A 49 -11.04 -2.12 -1.88
C LEU A 49 -9.84 -3.07 -1.73
N GLY A 50 -8.74 -2.78 -2.41
CA GLY A 50 -7.50 -3.53 -2.25
C GLY A 50 -7.01 -3.52 -0.81
N VAL A 51 -7.05 -2.38 -0.15
CA VAL A 51 -6.69 -2.25 1.27
C VAL A 51 -7.60 -3.14 2.14
N CYS A 52 -8.89 -3.13 1.88
CA CYS A 52 -9.86 -3.92 2.64
C CYS A 52 -9.63 -5.43 2.51
N PHE A 53 -9.25 -5.91 1.34
CA PHE A 53 -8.98 -7.33 1.12
C PHE A 53 -7.57 -7.73 1.55
N GLY A 54 -6.62 -6.82 1.44
CA GLY A 54 -5.22 -7.11 1.77
C GLY A 54 -4.97 -7.41 3.24
N ALA A 55 -5.64 -6.70 4.13
CA ALA A 55 -5.45 -6.87 5.57
C ALA A 55 -5.81 -8.28 6.06
N PRO A 56 -7.01 -8.85 5.76
CA PRO A 56 -7.34 -10.22 6.16
C PRO A 56 -6.43 -11.27 5.54
N LEU A 57 -6.07 -11.12 4.27
CA LEU A 57 -5.17 -12.06 3.59
C LEU A 57 -3.83 -12.13 4.30
N THR A 58 -3.31 -10.98 4.74
CA THR A 58 -2.02 -10.92 5.43
C THR A 58 -2.08 -11.57 6.79
N VAL A 59 -3.18 -11.43 7.52
CA VAL A 59 -3.36 -12.11 8.81
C VAL A 59 -3.21 -13.63 8.62
N LEU A 60 -3.79 -14.17 7.56
CA LEU A 60 -3.69 -15.60 7.25
C LEU A 60 -2.25 -16.01 6.92
N VAL A 61 -1.56 -15.23 6.10
CA VAL A 61 -0.17 -15.51 5.70
C VAL A 61 0.80 -15.34 6.87
N ALA A 62 0.54 -14.36 7.74
CA ALA A 62 1.41 -14.07 8.89
C ALA A 62 1.50 -15.21 9.89
N ARG A 63 0.55 -16.14 9.88
CA ARG A 63 0.56 -17.30 10.77
C ARG A 63 1.63 -18.31 10.40
N THR A 64 2.06 -18.35 9.14
CA THR A 64 2.93 -19.40 8.61
C THR A 64 4.27 -18.92 8.12
N ARG A 65 4.50 -17.61 8.08
CA ARG A 65 5.72 -17.02 7.50
C ARG A 65 6.37 -16.02 8.45
N PRO A 66 7.70 -15.90 8.41
CA PRO A 66 8.40 -14.87 9.19
C PRO A 66 7.95 -13.47 8.78
N LEU A 67 7.77 -12.59 9.76
CA LEU A 67 7.28 -11.23 9.49
C LEU A 67 8.22 -10.44 8.58
N LYS A 68 9.53 -10.65 8.72
CA LYS A 68 10.53 -10.01 7.86
C LYS A 68 10.30 -10.34 6.38
N HIS A 69 10.07 -11.61 6.07
CA HIS A 69 9.83 -12.04 4.70
C HIS A 69 8.51 -11.48 4.15
N ILE A 70 7.50 -11.40 5.00
CA ILE A 70 6.21 -10.81 4.62
C ILE A 70 6.39 -9.33 4.28
N LEU A 71 7.09 -8.57 5.12
CA LEU A 71 7.36 -7.15 4.86
C LEU A 71 8.14 -6.94 3.58
N LEU A 72 9.15 -7.76 3.33
CA LEU A 72 9.92 -7.67 2.08
C LEU A 72 9.07 -7.97 0.86
N ALA A 73 8.24 -9.00 0.93
CA ALA A 73 7.33 -9.34 -0.15
C ALA A 73 6.31 -8.23 -0.40
N LEU A 74 5.75 -7.64 0.67
CA LEU A 74 4.82 -6.53 0.57
C LEU A 74 5.47 -5.29 -0.05
N THR A 75 6.70 -4.98 0.36
CA THR A 75 7.45 -3.85 -0.21
C THR A 75 7.69 -4.07 -1.70
N GLY A 76 8.08 -5.28 -2.10
CA GLY A 76 8.24 -5.64 -3.50
C GLY A 76 6.93 -5.48 -4.29
N LEU A 77 5.82 -5.90 -3.70
CA LEU A 77 4.50 -5.76 -4.31
C LEU A 77 4.07 -4.30 -4.43
N ILE A 78 4.38 -3.47 -3.43
CA ILE A 78 4.13 -2.03 -3.49
C ILE A 78 4.88 -1.41 -4.68
N ILE A 79 6.17 -1.70 -4.79
CA ILE A 79 7.00 -1.16 -5.87
C ILE A 79 6.49 -1.62 -7.23
N LEU A 80 6.24 -2.92 -7.38
CA LEU A 80 5.79 -3.51 -8.62
C LEU A 80 4.40 -3.01 -9.03
N GLY A 81 3.46 -3.00 -8.08
CA GLY A 81 2.10 -2.54 -8.34
C GLY A 81 2.03 -1.08 -8.75
N ASN A 82 2.79 -0.22 -8.07
CA ASN A 82 2.81 1.21 -8.41
C ASN A 82 3.56 1.47 -9.71
N ALA A 83 4.64 0.73 -9.99
CA ALA A 83 5.35 0.84 -11.26
C ALA A 83 4.45 0.40 -12.43
N CYS A 84 3.73 -0.70 -12.29
CA CYS A 84 2.77 -1.16 -13.29
C CYS A 84 1.63 -0.15 -13.48
N ALA A 85 1.16 0.47 -12.40
CA ALA A 85 0.14 1.51 -12.47
C ALA A 85 0.63 2.71 -13.26
N ALA A 86 1.87 3.14 -13.02
CA ALA A 86 2.48 4.26 -13.72
C ALA A 86 2.65 3.99 -15.23
N LEU A 87 2.86 2.73 -15.60
CA LEU A 87 3.02 2.31 -16.99
C LEU A 87 1.72 1.88 -17.66
N SER A 88 0.59 1.96 -16.97
CA SER A 88 -0.69 1.52 -17.50
C SER A 88 -1.13 2.35 -18.70
N PRO A 89 -1.45 1.70 -19.84
CA PRO A 89 -1.80 2.42 -21.06
C PRO A 89 -3.24 2.91 -21.12
N ASN A 90 -4.14 2.38 -20.29
CA ASN A 90 -5.55 2.72 -20.31
C ASN A 90 -6.19 2.67 -18.93
N TYR A 91 -7.43 3.12 -18.85
CA TYR A 91 -8.19 3.21 -17.60
C TYR A 91 -8.39 1.84 -16.92
N TRP A 92 -8.76 0.82 -17.68
CA TRP A 92 -9.08 -0.49 -17.09
C TRP A 92 -7.84 -1.17 -16.49
N THR A 93 -6.71 -1.07 -17.17
CA THR A 93 -5.44 -1.58 -16.66
C THR A 93 -5.04 -0.83 -15.39
N LEU A 94 -5.18 0.49 -15.40
CA LEU A 94 -4.87 1.31 -14.22
C LEU A 94 -5.80 0.96 -13.07
N LEU A 95 -7.09 0.74 -13.32
CA LEU A 95 -8.05 0.36 -12.29
C LEU A 95 -7.65 -0.96 -11.61
N ALA A 96 -7.29 -1.97 -12.41
CA ALA A 96 -6.82 -3.26 -11.90
C ALA A 96 -5.54 -3.11 -11.09
N MET A 97 -4.58 -2.30 -11.57
CA MET A 97 -3.31 -2.09 -10.87
C MET A 97 -3.50 -1.30 -9.58
N ARG A 98 -4.46 -0.39 -9.53
CA ARG A 98 -4.79 0.33 -8.28
C ARG A 98 -5.32 -0.63 -7.23
N PHE A 99 -6.17 -1.57 -7.61
CA PHE A 99 -6.64 -2.62 -6.69
C PHE A 99 -5.48 -3.46 -6.16
N VAL A 100 -4.61 -3.93 -7.06
CA VAL A 100 -3.43 -4.72 -6.68
C VAL A 100 -2.49 -3.93 -5.78
N SER A 101 -2.29 -2.64 -6.08
CA SER A 101 -1.44 -1.76 -5.26
C SER A 101 -2.02 -1.52 -3.86
N GLY A 102 -3.34 -1.58 -3.72
CA GLY A 102 -4.00 -1.43 -2.42
C GLY A 102 -3.85 -2.65 -1.52
N LEU A 103 -3.70 -3.84 -2.09
CA LEU A 103 -3.56 -5.08 -1.30
C LEU A 103 -2.43 -5.02 -0.28
N PRO A 104 -1.20 -4.60 -0.64
CA PRO A 104 -0.13 -4.53 0.34
C PRO A 104 -0.24 -3.35 1.31
N HIS A 105 -1.07 -2.36 1.03
CA HIS A 105 -1.22 -1.19 1.91
C HIS A 105 -1.75 -1.60 3.28
N GLY A 106 -2.94 -2.21 3.33
CA GLY A 106 -3.53 -2.67 4.60
C GLY A 106 -2.68 -3.72 5.29
N ALA A 107 -2.14 -4.65 4.48
CA ALA A 107 -1.25 -5.70 4.95
C ALA A 107 0.01 -5.13 5.59
N PHE A 108 0.64 -4.13 4.96
CA PHE A 108 1.85 -3.51 5.46
C PHE A 108 1.61 -2.82 6.80
N PHE A 109 0.51 -2.10 6.95
CA PHE A 109 0.17 -1.46 8.22
C PHE A 109 -0.06 -2.49 9.33
N GLY A 110 -0.78 -3.58 9.03
CA GLY A 110 -1.03 -4.65 10.00
C GLY A 110 0.25 -5.34 10.45
N VAL A 111 1.05 -5.80 9.51
CA VAL A 111 2.32 -6.48 9.82
C VAL A 111 3.33 -5.51 10.42
N GLY A 112 3.39 -4.29 9.89
CA GLY A 112 4.27 -3.25 10.40
C GLY A 112 4.00 -2.92 11.86
N SER A 113 2.73 -2.88 12.26
CA SER A 113 2.35 -2.66 13.66
C SER A 113 2.88 -3.75 14.58
N ILE A 114 2.76 -5.02 14.15
CA ILE A 114 3.27 -6.15 14.93
C ILE A 114 4.79 -6.07 15.06
N VAL A 115 5.48 -5.76 13.97
CA VAL A 115 6.95 -5.64 13.98
C VAL A 115 7.38 -4.48 14.88
N ALA A 116 6.71 -3.34 14.77
CA ALA A 116 7.02 -2.16 15.59
C ALA A 116 6.86 -2.48 17.08
N GLU A 117 5.78 -3.16 17.43
CA GLU A 117 5.53 -3.59 18.81
C GLU A 117 6.64 -4.51 19.32
N ARG A 118 6.99 -5.54 18.55
CA ARG A 118 8.05 -6.48 18.94
C ARG A 118 9.40 -5.80 19.08
N VAL A 119 9.72 -4.89 18.19
CA VAL A 119 11.00 -4.15 18.23
C VAL A 119 11.01 -3.20 19.43
N ALA A 120 9.89 -2.54 19.70
CA ALA A 120 9.78 -1.64 20.85
C ALA A 120 9.86 -2.39 22.17
N ASP A 121 9.22 -3.56 22.29
CA ASP A 121 9.29 -4.40 23.48
C ASP A 121 10.73 -4.81 23.80
N LYS A 122 11.51 -5.16 22.77
CA LYS A 122 12.93 -5.52 22.94
C LYS A 122 13.76 -4.31 23.37
N GLY A 123 13.41 -3.12 22.95
CA GLY A 123 14.11 -1.89 23.27
C GLY A 123 13.51 -1.12 24.44
N ARG A 124 12.47 -1.66 25.04
CA ARG A 124 11.56 -0.99 25.97
C ARG A 124 10.96 0.27 25.37
N TRP A 125 9.66 0.37 25.43
CA TRP A 125 8.97 1.61 25.09
C TRP A 125 9.65 2.72 25.87
N ALA A 126 10.10 3.74 25.16
CA ALA A 126 10.72 4.88 25.79
C ALA A 126 9.83 5.33 26.94
N GLU A 127 10.37 5.17 28.11
CA GLU A 127 9.80 5.67 29.33
C GLU A 127 9.70 7.19 29.26
#